data_5a2375eeaead9c70c729effb5d6657c0
#
_entry.id   5a2375eeaead9c70c729effb5d6657c0
#
_cell.length_a   1.000
_cell.length_b   1.000
_cell.length_c   1.000
_cell.angle_alpha   90.00
_cell.angle_beta   90.00
_cell.angle_gamma   90.00
#
_symmetry.space_group_name_H-M   'P 1'
#
loop_
_entity.id
_entity.type
_entity.pdbx_description
1 polymer ?
#
loop_
_entity_poly.entity_id
_entity_poly.type
_entity_poly.pdbx_seq_one_letter_code
_entity_poly.pdbx_strand_id
1 'polypeptide(L)'
;MAGRVSTPGASVVSRVFAVLGAFDERHRGLTLSELSRRAGLPLATTHRLAAELVGLGVLARHESGRYVVGRRIWSLGLLAPVQTGLRELASPFLHDIFAATRATVHLAVREGTEVLYLERLRGSESVPIVSRAGGRLPLHSTGVGKVLLAHAPEQVRSEVLASLRRITPYTVVRPEVLSAQLERVRRDGYATTADEMTLGASSVAVPVLRGAEVVAALGIVVPELRRDRQRLVAGLRVAAQGIGRVLAG
;
A
#
# COMPACT_ATOMS: atom_id res chain seq x y z
N MET A 1 -19.91 32.43 13.83
CA MET A 1 -20.85 31.82 12.86
C MET A 1 -20.24 30.51 12.37
N ALA A 2 -20.76 29.38 12.85
CA ALA A 2 -20.21 28.07 12.56
C ALA A 2 -20.70 27.56 11.20
N GLY A 3 -19.80 27.36 10.26
CA GLY A 3 -20.10 26.83 8.96
C GLY A 3 -20.61 25.40 9.03
N ARG A 4 -21.84 25.20 8.58
CA ARG A 4 -22.46 23.88 8.35
C ARG A 4 -21.74 23.23 7.16
N VAL A 5 -20.80 22.35 7.41
CA VAL A 5 -20.39 21.33 6.42
C VAL A 5 -21.16 20.05 6.75
N SER A 6 -22.41 19.99 6.31
CA SER A 6 -23.14 18.74 6.22
C SER A 6 -23.11 18.32 4.76
N THR A 7 -22.41 17.23 4.45
CA THR A 7 -22.61 16.56 3.16
C THR A 7 -24.03 15.97 3.19
N PRO A 8 -25.01 16.56 2.47
CA PRO A 8 -26.38 16.03 2.46
C PRO A 8 -26.35 14.65 1.80
N GLY A 9 -26.87 13.62 2.47
CA GLY A 9 -27.01 12.27 1.92
C GLY A 9 -26.00 11.22 2.40
N ALA A 10 -24.99 11.56 3.20
CA ALA A 10 -24.07 10.54 3.73
C ALA A 10 -24.80 9.61 4.72
N SER A 11 -24.81 8.31 4.43
CA SER A 11 -25.40 7.28 5.29
C SER A 11 -24.72 7.25 6.67
N VAL A 12 -25.36 6.66 7.68
CA VAL A 12 -24.73 6.45 9.00
C VAL A 12 -23.45 5.63 8.83
N VAL A 13 -23.47 4.61 7.97
CA VAL A 13 -22.31 3.76 7.66
C VAL A 13 -21.15 4.60 7.10
N SER A 14 -21.41 5.46 6.11
CA SER A 14 -20.38 6.34 5.53
C SER A 14 -19.75 7.26 6.58
N ARG A 15 -20.55 7.77 7.51
CA ARG A 15 -20.06 8.61 8.62
C ARG A 15 -19.22 7.82 9.62
N VAL A 16 -19.60 6.58 9.92
CA VAL A 16 -18.81 5.66 10.76
C VAL A 16 -17.46 5.41 10.11
N PHE A 17 -17.42 5.09 8.81
CA PHE A 17 -16.15 4.89 8.09
C PHE A 17 -15.32 6.17 8.00
N ALA A 18 -15.92 7.36 7.92
CA ALA A 18 -15.21 8.62 8.00
C ALA A 18 -14.53 8.82 9.37
N VAL A 19 -15.19 8.42 10.46
CA VAL A 19 -14.60 8.43 11.82
C VAL A 19 -13.43 7.44 11.91
N LEU A 20 -13.59 6.22 11.41
CA LEU A 20 -12.51 5.21 11.41
C LEU A 20 -11.33 5.63 10.51
N GLY A 21 -11.61 6.20 9.34
CA GLY A 21 -10.62 6.72 8.40
C GLY A 21 -9.86 7.97 8.88
N ALA A 22 -10.29 8.58 10.00
CA ALA A 22 -9.56 9.67 10.63
C ALA A 22 -8.23 9.23 11.29
N PHE A 23 -8.09 7.94 11.60
CA PHE A 23 -6.88 7.37 12.17
C PHE A 23 -5.89 6.97 11.07
N ASP A 24 -4.60 7.15 11.34
CA ASP A 24 -3.49 6.69 10.50
C ASP A 24 -2.25 6.39 11.38
N GLU A 25 -1.14 5.97 10.76
CA GLU A 25 0.10 5.64 11.50
C GLU A 25 0.65 6.79 12.34
N ARG A 26 0.45 8.03 11.91
CA ARG A 26 0.90 9.24 12.63
C ARG A 26 -0.14 9.71 13.65
N HIS A 27 -1.39 9.32 13.50
CA HIS A 27 -2.53 9.76 14.30
C HIS A 27 -3.27 8.55 14.86
N ARG A 28 -2.56 7.75 15.66
CA ARG A 28 -3.11 6.54 16.31
C ARG A 28 -4.04 6.84 17.48
N GLY A 29 -3.92 8.02 18.07
CA GLY A 29 -4.76 8.49 19.16
C GLY A 29 -5.21 9.92 18.90
N LEU A 30 -6.53 10.16 18.89
CA LEU A 30 -7.15 11.44 18.54
C LEU A 30 -8.06 11.93 19.68
N THR A 31 -8.02 13.24 19.96
CA THR A 31 -9.05 13.91 20.76
C THR A 31 -10.34 13.97 19.97
N LEU A 32 -11.47 14.25 20.63
CA LEU A 32 -12.76 14.39 19.93
C LEU A 32 -12.73 15.49 18.85
N SER A 33 -12.06 16.61 19.14
CA SER A 33 -11.95 17.73 18.20
C SER A 33 -11.09 17.37 16.98
N GLU A 34 -9.98 16.67 17.18
CA GLU A 34 -9.15 16.14 16.08
C GLU A 34 -9.91 15.13 15.23
N LEU A 35 -10.65 14.23 15.88
CA LEU A 35 -11.48 13.22 15.22
C LEU A 35 -12.57 13.87 14.36
N SER A 36 -13.29 14.85 14.91
CA SER A 36 -14.32 15.63 14.22
C SER A 36 -13.76 16.33 12.98
N ARG A 37 -12.65 17.04 13.15
CA ARG A 37 -11.99 17.77 12.04
C ARG A 37 -11.52 16.82 10.94
N ARG A 38 -10.87 15.72 11.30
CA ARG A 38 -10.33 14.75 10.32
C ARG A 38 -11.41 13.94 9.63
N ALA A 39 -12.50 13.60 10.34
CA ALA A 39 -13.65 12.93 9.76
C ALA A 39 -14.55 13.84 8.91
N GLY A 40 -14.36 15.18 8.97
CA GLY A 40 -15.22 16.14 8.28
C GLY A 40 -16.65 16.16 8.81
N LEU A 41 -16.86 15.83 10.10
CA LEU A 41 -18.16 15.73 10.73
C LEU A 41 -18.35 16.76 11.86
N PRO A 42 -19.58 17.23 12.11
CA PRO A 42 -19.87 18.08 13.27
C PRO A 42 -19.48 17.40 14.59
N LEU A 43 -19.01 18.19 15.57
CA LEU A 43 -18.50 17.68 16.85
C LEU A 43 -19.54 16.82 17.59
N ALA A 44 -20.81 17.27 17.64
CA ALA A 44 -21.89 16.54 18.28
C ALA A 44 -22.16 15.18 17.60
N THR A 45 -22.12 15.13 16.27
CA THR A 45 -22.28 13.88 15.49
C THR A 45 -21.11 12.95 15.78
N THR A 46 -19.88 13.49 15.75
CA THR A 46 -18.66 12.71 16.03
C THR A 46 -18.67 12.15 17.45
N HIS A 47 -19.09 12.95 18.44
CA HIS A 47 -19.20 12.50 19.81
C HIS A 47 -20.16 11.31 19.96
N ARG A 48 -21.37 11.44 19.39
CA ARG A 48 -22.36 10.36 19.46
C ARG A 48 -21.86 9.07 18.77
N LEU A 49 -21.31 9.18 17.57
CA LEU A 49 -20.75 8.01 16.85
C LEU A 49 -19.57 7.40 17.59
N ALA A 50 -18.66 8.23 18.11
CA ALA A 50 -17.51 7.75 18.86
C ALA A 50 -17.90 7.03 20.15
N ALA A 51 -18.91 7.55 20.89
CA ALA A 51 -19.44 6.90 22.09
C ALA A 51 -20.05 5.52 21.76
N GLU A 52 -20.84 5.43 20.69
CA GLU A 52 -21.42 4.17 20.21
C GLU A 52 -20.33 3.18 19.77
N LEU A 53 -19.32 3.64 19.03
CA LEU A 53 -18.19 2.82 18.59
C LEU A 53 -17.32 2.33 19.77
N VAL A 54 -17.20 3.12 20.84
CA VAL A 54 -16.55 2.68 22.08
C VAL A 54 -17.36 1.60 22.76
N GLY A 55 -18.68 1.78 22.90
CA GLY A 55 -19.57 0.75 23.45
C GLY A 55 -19.52 -0.58 22.69
N LEU A 56 -19.30 -0.52 21.37
CA LEU A 56 -19.15 -1.70 20.50
C LEU A 56 -17.71 -2.27 20.48
N GLY A 57 -16.72 -1.66 21.15
CA GLY A 57 -15.33 -2.08 21.13
C GLY A 57 -14.59 -1.81 19.81
N VAL A 58 -15.21 -1.06 18.89
CA VAL A 58 -14.64 -0.63 17.60
C VAL A 58 -13.63 0.49 17.79
N LEU A 59 -13.90 1.41 18.74
CA LEU A 59 -12.95 2.36 19.30
C LEU A 59 -12.72 2.02 20.77
N ALA A 60 -11.65 2.54 21.34
CA ALA A 60 -11.40 2.53 22.76
C ALA A 60 -10.99 3.95 23.20
N ARG A 61 -11.20 4.25 24.50
CA ARG A 61 -10.74 5.48 25.10
C ARG A 61 -9.50 5.19 25.94
N HIS A 62 -8.36 5.78 25.53
CA HIS A 62 -7.12 5.67 26.27
C HIS A 62 -7.20 6.49 27.57
N GLU A 63 -6.36 6.19 28.59
CA GLU A 63 -6.29 6.92 29.88
C GLU A 63 -6.10 8.43 29.69
N SER A 64 -5.39 8.84 28.65
CA SER A 64 -5.23 10.25 28.25
C SER A 64 -6.50 10.91 27.71
N GLY A 65 -7.64 10.21 27.67
CA GLY A 65 -8.91 10.68 27.12
C GLY A 65 -8.99 10.65 25.58
N ARG A 66 -7.92 10.23 24.89
CA ARG A 66 -7.89 10.11 23.43
C ARG A 66 -8.62 8.86 22.96
N TYR A 67 -9.26 8.95 21.80
CA TYR A 67 -9.84 7.80 21.11
C TYR A 67 -8.73 7.08 20.34
N VAL A 68 -8.75 5.76 20.37
CA VAL A 68 -7.85 4.85 19.64
C VAL A 68 -8.69 3.77 18.96
N VAL A 69 -8.14 3.11 17.94
CA VAL A 69 -8.80 1.96 17.29
C VAL A 69 -8.90 0.82 18.30
N GLY A 70 -10.11 0.26 18.46
CA GLY A 70 -10.42 -0.78 19.42
C GLY A 70 -10.04 -2.19 18.91
N ARG A 71 -9.92 -3.14 19.84
CA ARG A 71 -9.52 -4.53 19.55
C ARG A 71 -10.46 -5.25 18.59
N ARG A 72 -11.75 -4.88 18.58
CA ARG A 72 -12.75 -5.51 17.69
C ARG A 72 -12.43 -5.32 16.21
N ILE A 73 -11.91 -4.13 15.82
CA ILE A 73 -11.48 -3.89 14.42
C ILE A 73 -10.30 -4.79 14.07
N TRP A 74 -9.33 -4.96 14.98
CA TRP A 74 -8.22 -5.87 14.75
C TRP A 74 -8.70 -7.32 14.56
N SER A 75 -9.58 -7.82 15.45
CA SER A 75 -10.12 -9.18 15.34
C SER A 75 -10.91 -9.39 14.05
N LEU A 76 -11.73 -8.42 13.63
CA LEU A 76 -12.45 -8.49 12.36
C LEU A 76 -11.50 -8.40 11.16
N GLY A 77 -10.46 -7.57 11.26
CA GLY A 77 -9.44 -7.44 10.21
C GLY A 77 -8.67 -8.74 9.95
N LEU A 78 -8.48 -9.58 10.98
CA LEU A 78 -7.87 -10.90 10.83
C LEU A 78 -8.74 -11.89 10.03
N LEU A 79 -10.05 -11.66 9.96
CA LEU A 79 -10.99 -12.49 9.18
C LEU A 79 -11.13 -12.03 7.73
N ALA A 80 -10.58 -10.87 7.39
CA ALA A 80 -10.63 -10.38 6.03
C ALA A 80 -9.83 -11.30 5.10
N PRO A 81 -10.39 -11.81 4.00
CA PRO A 81 -9.71 -12.74 3.10
C PRO A 81 -8.68 -12.02 2.20
N VAL A 82 -8.15 -10.88 2.67
CA VAL A 82 -7.16 -10.09 1.94
C VAL A 82 -5.82 -10.80 2.02
N GLN A 83 -5.70 -11.89 1.23
CA GLN A 83 -4.45 -12.61 0.96
C GLN A 83 -3.59 -12.92 2.22
N THR A 84 -4.26 -13.21 3.35
CA THR A 84 -3.59 -13.62 4.60
C THR A 84 -2.63 -14.78 4.33
N GLY A 85 -3.03 -15.77 3.56
CA GLY A 85 -2.15 -16.87 3.18
C GLY A 85 -0.91 -16.44 2.39
N LEU A 86 -1.05 -15.52 1.41
CA LEU A 86 0.09 -15.04 0.63
C LEU A 86 1.11 -14.27 1.50
N ARG A 87 0.63 -13.41 2.39
CA ARG A 87 1.49 -12.65 3.30
C ARG A 87 2.27 -13.58 4.24
N GLU A 88 1.59 -14.55 4.84
CA GLU A 88 2.18 -15.52 5.76
C GLU A 88 3.22 -16.41 5.04
N LEU A 89 2.86 -16.96 3.89
CA LEU A 89 3.75 -17.81 3.08
C LEU A 89 4.97 -17.02 2.54
N ALA A 90 4.81 -15.75 2.22
CA ALA A 90 5.90 -14.92 1.73
C ALA A 90 6.82 -14.40 2.84
N SER A 91 6.35 -14.33 4.09
CA SER A 91 7.06 -13.70 5.20
C SER A 91 8.51 -14.17 5.38
N PRO A 92 8.86 -15.47 5.38
CA PRO A 92 10.25 -15.92 5.52
C PRO A 92 11.16 -15.34 4.42
N PHE A 93 10.71 -15.38 3.17
CA PHE A 93 11.47 -14.87 2.02
C PHE A 93 11.70 -13.35 2.07
N LEU A 94 10.71 -12.60 2.57
CA LEU A 94 10.85 -11.16 2.78
C LEU A 94 11.91 -10.86 3.83
N HIS A 95 11.93 -11.62 4.93
CA HIS A 95 12.90 -11.46 6.01
C HIS A 95 14.30 -11.82 5.55
N ASP A 96 14.49 -12.84 4.71
CA ASP A 96 15.80 -13.19 4.14
C ASP A 96 16.35 -12.06 3.27
N ILE A 97 15.52 -11.50 2.36
CA ILE A 97 15.91 -10.33 1.56
C ILE A 97 16.24 -9.14 2.45
N PHE A 98 15.41 -8.89 3.45
CA PHE A 98 15.60 -7.79 4.38
C PHE A 98 16.91 -7.95 5.17
N ALA A 99 17.19 -9.14 5.68
CA ALA A 99 18.43 -9.44 6.40
C ALA A 99 19.67 -9.22 5.53
N ALA A 100 19.60 -9.62 4.25
CA ALA A 100 20.69 -9.50 3.29
C ALA A 100 20.92 -8.07 2.77
N THR A 101 19.88 -7.22 2.76
CA THR A 101 19.93 -5.90 2.10
C THR A 101 19.78 -4.72 3.04
N ARG A 102 19.14 -4.91 4.20
CA ARG A 102 18.73 -3.86 5.14
C ARG A 102 17.87 -2.74 4.51
N ALA A 103 17.49 -2.91 3.26
CA ALA A 103 16.64 -2.00 2.50
C ALA A 103 15.16 -2.19 2.83
N THR A 104 14.30 -1.29 2.36
CA THR A 104 12.84 -1.51 2.46
C THR A 104 12.42 -2.58 1.48
N VAL A 105 11.73 -3.62 1.99
CA VAL A 105 11.16 -4.73 1.19
C VAL A 105 9.64 -4.62 1.18
N HIS A 106 9.04 -4.82 0.02
CA HIS A 106 7.60 -4.78 -0.19
C HIS A 106 7.06 -6.07 -0.79
N LEU A 107 5.92 -6.53 -0.27
CA LEU A 107 5.01 -7.44 -0.96
C LEU A 107 3.74 -6.68 -1.29
N ALA A 108 3.31 -6.70 -2.54
CA ALA A 108 2.16 -5.94 -2.98
C ALA A 108 1.33 -6.68 -4.03
N VAL A 109 0.04 -6.37 -4.08
CA VAL A 109 -0.92 -6.89 -5.05
C VAL A 109 -1.62 -5.75 -5.77
N ARG A 110 -2.29 -6.06 -6.87
CA ARG A 110 -3.15 -5.11 -7.57
C ARG A 110 -4.55 -5.13 -6.96
N GLU A 111 -5.08 -3.96 -6.70
CA GLU A 111 -6.48 -3.74 -6.32
C GLU A 111 -7.08 -2.66 -7.23
N GLY A 112 -7.90 -3.07 -8.21
CA GLY A 112 -8.36 -2.15 -9.25
C GLY A 112 -7.20 -1.53 -10.02
N THR A 113 -7.10 -0.21 -10.01
CA THR A 113 -6.05 0.60 -10.66
C THR A 113 -4.93 1.03 -9.71
N GLU A 114 -4.89 0.47 -8.49
CA GLU A 114 -3.91 0.82 -7.46
C GLU A 114 -3.10 -0.41 -6.99
N VAL A 115 -1.97 -0.14 -6.37
CA VAL A 115 -1.17 -1.11 -5.61
C VAL A 115 -1.69 -1.16 -4.19
N LEU A 116 -2.00 -2.35 -3.68
CA LEU A 116 -2.22 -2.60 -2.25
C LEU A 116 -0.96 -3.26 -1.66
N TYR A 117 -0.35 -2.63 -0.67
CA TYR A 117 0.82 -3.19 0.03
C TYR A 117 0.37 -4.15 1.12
N LEU A 118 0.68 -5.44 0.96
CA LEU A 118 0.37 -6.47 1.96
C LEU A 118 1.38 -6.47 3.11
N GLU A 119 2.66 -6.25 2.79
CA GLU A 119 3.74 -6.21 3.77
C GLU A 119 4.79 -5.17 3.40
N ARG A 120 5.41 -4.60 4.44
CA ARG A 120 6.54 -3.70 4.35
C ARG A 120 7.51 -3.95 5.50
N LEU A 121 8.69 -4.44 5.18
CA LEU A 121 9.81 -4.48 6.11
C LEU A 121 10.67 -3.24 5.92
N ARG A 122 11.01 -2.56 7.01
CA ARG A 122 11.80 -1.32 7.01
C ARG A 122 13.00 -1.46 7.94
N GLY A 123 14.19 -1.19 7.43
CA GLY A 123 15.44 -1.13 8.19
C GLY A 123 15.88 0.29 8.53
N SER A 124 16.99 0.38 9.28
CA SER A 124 17.63 1.65 9.65
C SER A 124 18.15 2.43 8.44
N GLU A 125 18.55 1.72 7.38
CA GLU A 125 19.10 2.31 6.14
C GLU A 125 18.02 2.60 5.08
N SER A 126 16.75 2.46 5.44
CA SER A 126 15.64 2.70 4.53
C SER A 126 15.45 4.19 4.24
N VAL A 127 15.33 4.54 2.97
CA VAL A 127 14.91 5.89 2.56
C VAL A 127 13.50 6.19 3.07
N PRO A 128 13.19 7.44 3.43
CA PRO A 128 11.83 7.85 3.75
C PRO A 128 10.93 7.67 2.53
N ILE A 129 9.92 6.81 2.64
CA ILE A 129 8.95 6.54 1.57
C ILE A 129 7.53 6.55 2.11
N VAL A 130 6.57 6.80 1.22
CA VAL A 130 5.15 6.96 1.55
C VAL A 130 4.37 5.65 1.65
N SER A 131 4.94 4.51 1.20
CA SER A 131 4.28 3.20 1.28
C SER A 131 4.10 2.73 2.72
N ARG A 132 3.03 2.02 2.99
CA ARG A 132 2.73 1.38 4.28
C ARG A 132 1.93 0.09 4.06
N ALA A 133 2.02 -0.87 4.95
CA ALA A 133 1.15 -2.05 4.92
C ALA A 133 -0.32 -1.61 5.01
N GLY A 134 -1.19 -2.18 4.18
CA GLY A 134 -2.59 -1.77 3.99
C GLY A 134 -2.76 -0.46 3.21
N GLY A 135 -1.68 0.25 2.85
CA GLY A 135 -1.73 1.47 2.05
C GLY A 135 -1.88 1.19 0.55
N ARG A 136 -2.42 2.18 -0.17
CA ARG A 136 -2.57 2.16 -1.63
C ARG A 136 -1.71 3.24 -2.27
N LEU A 137 -1.11 2.91 -3.41
CA LEU A 137 -0.36 3.84 -4.24
C LEU A 137 -0.65 3.59 -5.72
N PRO A 138 -0.45 4.58 -6.61
CA PRO A 138 -0.67 4.42 -8.03
C PRO A 138 0.22 3.33 -8.65
N LEU A 139 -0.33 2.54 -9.58
CA LEU A 139 0.40 1.49 -10.31
C LEU A 139 1.56 2.06 -11.15
N HIS A 140 1.37 3.22 -11.78
CA HIS A 140 2.32 3.75 -12.77
C HIS A 140 3.65 4.28 -12.20
N SER A 141 3.68 4.68 -10.93
CA SER A 141 4.81 5.40 -10.31
C SER A 141 5.65 4.58 -9.33
N THR A 142 5.30 3.29 -9.14
CA THR A 142 6.01 2.40 -8.22
C THR A 142 6.56 1.16 -8.94
N GLY A 143 7.70 0.62 -8.49
CA GLY A 143 8.29 -0.58 -9.13
C GLY A 143 7.36 -1.78 -9.08
N VAL A 144 6.80 -2.10 -7.89
CA VAL A 144 5.79 -3.16 -7.74
C VAL A 144 4.55 -2.87 -8.59
N GLY A 145 4.14 -1.60 -8.69
CA GLY A 145 3.00 -1.19 -9.50
C GLY A 145 3.23 -1.42 -11.00
N LYS A 146 4.41 -1.09 -11.53
CA LYS A 146 4.74 -1.35 -12.94
C LYS A 146 4.77 -2.84 -13.26
N VAL A 147 5.27 -3.68 -12.33
CA VAL A 147 5.19 -5.14 -12.48
C VAL A 147 3.73 -5.59 -12.56
N LEU A 148 2.90 -5.18 -11.61
CA LEU A 148 1.48 -5.56 -11.56
C LEU A 148 0.70 -5.03 -12.77
N LEU A 149 0.98 -3.79 -13.20
CA LEU A 149 0.33 -3.18 -14.36
C LEU A 149 0.75 -3.86 -15.67
N ALA A 150 2.01 -4.25 -15.81
CA ALA A 150 2.50 -4.96 -17.00
C ALA A 150 1.73 -6.27 -17.24
N HIS A 151 1.29 -6.94 -16.18
CA HIS A 151 0.56 -8.21 -16.25
C HIS A 151 -0.95 -8.07 -15.98
N ALA A 152 -1.45 -6.83 -15.86
CA ALA A 152 -2.87 -6.56 -15.67
C ALA A 152 -3.68 -6.79 -16.95
N PRO A 153 -5.00 -7.03 -16.82
CA PRO A 153 -5.91 -7.03 -17.98
C PRO A 153 -5.84 -5.72 -18.78
N GLU A 154 -6.11 -5.79 -20.07
CA GLU A 154 -6.04 -4.62 -20.98
C GLU A 154 -6.89 -3.45 -20.50
N GLN A 155 -8.10 -3.73 -20.01
CA GLN A 155 -9.00 -2.71 -19.50
C GLN A 155 -8.35 -1.89 -18.36
N VAL A 156 -7.67 -2.56 -17.42
CA VAL A 156 -6.97 -1.89 -16.31
C VAL A 156 -5.80 -1.06 -16.82
N ARG A 157 -5.02 -1.60 -17.78
CA ARG A 157 -3.91 -0.86 -18.40
C ARG A 157 -4.38 0.42 -19.06
N SER A 158 -5.43 0.32 -19.87
CA SER A 158 -6.03 1.46 -20.58
C SER A 158 -6.55 2.52 -19.61
N GLU A 159 -7.24 2.12 -18.52
CA GLU A 159 -7.74 3.02 -17.50
C GLU A 159 -6.60 3.77 -16.79
N VAL A 160 -5.53 3.06 -16.41
CA VAL A 160 -4.36 3.69 -15.78
C VAL A 160 -3.64 4.63 -16.75
N LEU A 161 -3.45 4.22 -18.02
CA LEU A 161 -2.81 5.06 -19.04
C LEU A 161 -3.59 6.35 -19.34
N ALA A 162 -4.91 6.30 -19.23
CA ALA A 162 -5.79 7.46 -19.41
C ALA A 162 -5.78 8.44 -18.21
N SER A 163 -5.28 8.01 -17.04
CA SER A 163 -5.38 8.78 -15.78
C SER A 163 -4.05 9.01 -15.06
N LEU A 164 -2.94 9.09 -15.81
CA LEU A 164 -1.60 9.30 -15.25
C LEU A 164 -1.50 10.64 -14.52
N ARG A 165 -1.05 10.62 -13.27
CA ARG A 165 -0.85 11.82 -12.44
C ARG A 165 0.62 12.02 -12.11
N ARG A 166 1.08 13.27 -12.20
CA ARG A 166 2.42 13.65 -11.78
C ARG A 166 2.49 13.73 -10.25
N ILE A 167 3.38 12.96 -9.65
CA ILE A 167 3.62 12.91 -8.20
C ILE A 167 4.91 13.64 -7.86
N THR A 168 5.95 13.40 -8.67
CA THR A 168 7.23 14.10 -8.64
C THR A 168 7.53 14.67 -10.04
N PRO A 169 8.55 15.52 -10.20
CA PRO A 169 9.01 15.93 -11.53
C PRO A 169 9.45 14.76 -12.43
N TYR A 170 9.84 13.63 -11.86
CA TYR A 170 10.35 12.45 -12.56
C TYR A 170 9.27 11.40 -12.84
N THR A 171 8.05 11.56 -12.32
CA THR A 171 6.95 10.63 -12.60
C THR A 171 6.68 10.54 -14.09
N VAL A 172 6.65 9.32 -14.63
CA VAL A 172 6.27 9.06 -16.02
C VAL A 172 4.77 9.30 -16.18
N VAL A 173 4.42 10.34 -16.99
CA VAL A 173 3.03 10.73 -17.26
C VAL A 173 2.69 10.69 -18.75
N ARG A 174 3.60 10.18 -19.59
CA ARG A 174 3.36 9.97 -21.03
C ARG A 174 2.97 8.52 -21.26
N PRO A 175 1.75 8.25 -21.77
CA PRO A 175 1.25 6.88 -21.97
C PRO A 175 2.18 6.01 -22.81
N GLU A 176 2.76 6.56 -23.87
CA GLU A 176 3.64 5.83 -24.79
C GLU A 176 4.94 5.38 -24.09
N VAL A 177 5.48 6.26 -23.22
CA VAL A 177 6.70 5.97 -22.45
C VAL A 177 6.42 4.89 -21.43
N LEU A 178 5.28 4.99 -20.72
CA LEU A 178 4.89 3.97 -19.74
C LEU A 178 4.61 2.64 -20.44
N SER A 179 3.87 2.62 -21.55
CA SER A 179 3.59 1.40 -22.32
C SER A 179 4.88 0.70 -22.74
N ALA A 180 5.86 1.43 -23.28
CA ALA A 180 7.17 0.88 -23.63
C ALA A 180 7.94 0.35 -22.42
N GLN A 181 7.76 0.94 -21.23
CA GLN A 181 8.32 0.39 -19.98
C GLN A 181 7.62 -0.92 -19.58
N LEU A 182 6.30 -1.00 -19.68
CA LEU A 182 5.53 -2.20 -19.35
C LEU A 182 5.88 -3.38 -20.27
N GLU A 183 6.10 -3.13 -21.56
CA GLU A 183 6.58 -4.17 -22.48
C GLU A 183 7.98 -4.68 -22.09
N ARG A 184 8.87 -3.78 -21.67
CA ARG A 184 10.18 -4.18 -21.13
C ARG A 184 10.03 -5.01 -19.86
N VAL A 185 9.12 -4.64 -18.95
CA VAL A 185 8.85 -5.43 -17.73
C VAL A 185 8.42 -6.87 -18.07
N ARG A 186 7.54 -7.05 -19.06
CA ARG A 186 7.12 -8.39 -19.52
C ARG A 186 8.28 -9.21 -20.07
N ARG A 187 9.12 -8.58 -20.90
CA ARG A 187 10.27 -9.25 -21.53
C ARG A 187 11.37 -9.55 -20.53
N ASP A 188 11.73 -8.57 -19.69
CA ASP A 188 12.91 -8.63 -18.82
C ASP A 188 12.57 -9.24 -17.45
N GLY A 189 11.27 -9.33 -17.07
CA GLY A 189 10.79 -9.93 -15.83
C GLY A 189 11.05 -9.09 -14.58
N TYR A 190 11.30 -7.78 -14.73
CA TYR A 190 11.42 -6.85 -13.59
C TYR A 190 11.12 -5.42 -14.01
N ALA A 191 10.73 -4.59 -13.04
CA ALA A 191 10.56 -3.15 -13.21
C ALA A 191 11.55 -2.38 -12.34
N THR A 192 11.88 -1.16 -12.76
CA THR A 192 12.63 -0.18 -11.95
C THR A 192 11.94 1.17 -11.98
N THR A 193 12.10 1.93 -10.90
CA THR A 193 11.76 3.36 -10.82
C THR A 193 12.90 4.13 -10.17
N ALA A 194 13.05 5.40 -10.51
CA ALA A 194 13.94 6.34 -9.85
C ALA A 194 13.20 7.65 -9.67
N ASP A 195 13.08 8.11 -8.43
CA ASP A 195 12.44 9.38 -8.06
C ASP A 195 10.96 9.54 -8.47
N GLU A 196 10.31 8.51 -9.03
CA GLU A 196 8.98 8.63 -9.61
C GLU A 196 7.85 8.76 -8.56
N MET A 197 8.00 8.13 -7.39
CA MET A 197 7.02 8.20 -6.29
C MET A 197 7.51 9.03 -5.12
N THR A 198 8.80 9.00 -4.85
CA THR A 198 9.45 9.74 -3.76
C THR A 198 10.85 10.13 -4.23
N LEU A 199 11.20 11.41 -4.10
CA LEU A 199 12.54 11.90 -4.44
C LEU A 199 13.60 11.24 -3.55
N GLY A 200 14.74 10.89 -4.12
CA GLY A 200 15.82 10.17 -3.44
C GLY A 200 15.54 8.68 -3.23
N ALA A 201 14.49 8.14 -3.87
CA ALA A 201 14.14 6.73 -3.77
C ALA A 201 14.10 6.06 -5.15
N SER A 202 14.88 5.01 -5.28
CA SER A 202 14.88 4.10 -6.43
C SER A 202 14.31 2.74 -6.03
N SER A 203 13.59 2.07 -6.91
CA SER A 203 13.06 0.73 -6.63
C SER A 203 13.32 -0.25 -7.75
N VAL A 204 13.42 -1.52 -7.38
CA VAL A 204 13.37 -2.65 -8.29
C VAL A 204 12.32 -3.65 -7.79
N ALA A 205 11.57 -4.25 -8.72
CA ALA A 205 10.53 -5.21 -8.39
C ALA A 205 10.43 -6.32 -9.44
N VAL A 206 10.00 -7.50 -8.99
CA VAL A 206 9.78 -8.70 -9.81
C VAL A 206 8.38 -9.27 -9.57
N PRO A 207 7.79 -10.01 -10.54
CA PRO A 207 6.53 -10.69 -10.33
C PRO A 207 6.68 -11.90 -9.41
N VAL A 208 5.66 -12.16 -8.61
CA VAL A 208 5.43 -13.41 -7.88
C VAL A 208 4.36 -14.18 -8.64
N LEU A 209 4.69 -15.39 -9.08
CA LEU A 209 3.80 -16.20 -9.89
C LEU A 209 3.19 -17.37 -9.09
N ARG A 210 1.93 -17.67 -9.38
CA ARG A 210 1.28 -18.93 -9.04
C ARG A 210 0.91 -19.62 -10.36
N GLY A 211 1.67 -20.65 -10.72
CA GLY A 211 1.64 -21.18 -12.09
C GLY A 211 2.09 -20.12 -13.11
N ALA A 212 1.24 -19.81 -14.08
CA ALA A 212 1.50 -18.77 -15.08
C ALA A 212 0.95 -17.37 -14.69
N GLU A 213 0.19 -17.28 -13.60
CA GLU A 213 -0.48 -16.05 -13.18
C GLU A 213 0.42 -15.22 -12.27
N VAL A 214 0.52 -13.92 -12.52
CA VAL A 214 1.16 -12.96 -11.60
C VAL A 214 0.15 -12.58 -10.52
N VAL A 215 0.36 -13.12 -9.32
CA VAL A 215 -0.53 -12.91 -8.16
C VAL A 215 -0.08 -11.77 -7.25
N ALA A 216 1.22 -11.41 -7.29
CA ALA A 216 1.80 -10.34 -6.50
C ALA A 216 3.06 -9.78 -7.15
N ALA A 217 3.62 -8.74 -6.56
CA ALA A 217 4.94 -8.22 -6.87
C ALA A 217 5.77 -8.11 -5.59
N LEU A 218 7.04 -8.49 -5.68
CA LEU A 218 8.06 -8.36 -4.64
C LEU A 218 9.02 -7.26 -5.04
N GLY A 219 9.30 -6.29 -4.16
CA GLY A 219 10.14 -5.15 -4.49
C GLY A 219 11.06 -4.70 -3.35
N ILE A 220 12.13 -4.04 -3.73
CA ILE A 220 13.09 -3.39 -2.83
C ILE A 220 13.15 -1.91 -3.18
N VAL A 221 13.26 -1.06 -2.16
CA VAL A 221 13.52 0.37 -2.32
C VAL A 221 14.86 0.71 -1.67
N VAL A 222 15.70 1.41 -2.43
CA VAL A 222 17.05 1.85 -2.06
C VAL A 222 17.26 3.31 -2.48
N PRO A 223 18.28 4.02 -1.96
CA PRO A 223 18.61 5.36 -2.42
C PRO A 223 19.03 5.36 -3.90
N GLU A 224 19.85 4.41 -4.31
CA GLU A 224 20.40 4.31 -5.67
C GLU A 224 20.48 2.86 -6.13
N LEU A 225 20.08 2.61 -7.41
CA LEU A 225 20.06 1.26 -8.01
C LEU A 225 21.26 0.93 -8.90
N ARG A 226 22.05 1.93 -9.33
CA ARG A 226 22.99 1.76 -10.45
C ARG A 226 24.00 0.61 -10.27
N ARG A 227 24.57 0.45 -9.07
CA ARG A 227 25.61 -0.54 -8.80
C ARG A 227 25.08 -1.93 -8.48
N ASP A 228 23.93 -2.01 -7.79
CA ASP A 228 23.41 -3.25 -7.21
C ASP A 228 22.22 -3.84 -7.96
N ARG A 229 21.74 -3.20 -9.03
CA ARG A 229 20.51 -3.61 -9.73
C ARG A 229 20.47 -5.10 -10.08
N GLN A 230 21.50 -5.63 -10.71
CA GLN A 230 21.52 -7.04 -11.12
C GLN A 230 21.49 -8.00 -9.92
N ARG A 231 22.25 -7.69 -8.88
CA ARG A 231 22.28 -8.46 -7.64
C ARG A 231 20.91 -8.45 -6.95
N LEU A 232 20.27 -7.27 -6.84
CA LEU A 232 18.95 -7.13 -6.24
C LEU A 232 17.86 -7.86 -7.05
N VAL A 233 17.90 -7.76 -8.38
CA VAL A 233 16.99 -8.51 -9.27
C VAL A 233 17.15 -10.02 -9.07
N ALA A 234 18.38 -10.53 -9.02
CA ALA A 234 18.65 -11.95 -8.80
C ALA A 234 18.11 -12.44 -7.45
N GLY A 235 18.37 -11.71 -6.36
CA GLY A 235 17.85 -12.04 -5.03
C GLY A 235 16.33 -12.03 -4.97
N LEU A 236 15.70 -10.99 -5.55
CA LEU A 236 14.24 -10.90 -5.64
C LEU A 236 13.63 -12.07 -6.43
N ARG A 237 14.26 -12.46 -7.54
CA ARG A 237 13.77 -13.60 -8.36
C ARG A 237 13.81 -14.92 -7.59
N VAL A 238 14.90 -15.19 -6.87
CA VAL A 238 15.02 -16.39 -6.03
C VAL A 238 13.90 -16.44 -4.98
N ALA A 239 13.67 -15.33 -4.29
CA ALA A 239 12.61 -15.23 -3.29
C ALA A 239 11.22 -15.35 -3.92
N ALA A 240 10.95 -14.65 -5.04
CA ALA A 240 9.68 -14.72 -5.73
C ALA A 240 9.36 -16.13 -6.25
N GLN A 241 10.37 -16.86 -6.75
CA GLN A 241 10.24 -18.27 -7.12
C GLN A 241 9.96 -19.17 -5.91
N GLY A 242 10.63 -18.90 -4.76
CA GLY A 242 10.36 -19.58 -3.50
C GLY A 242 8.91 -19.42 -3.05
N ILE A 243 8.43 -18.18 -3.04
CA ILE A 243 7.02 -17.85 -2.72
C ILE A 243 6.08 -18.55 -3.69
N GLY A 244 6.36 -18.49 -5.00
CA GLY A 244 5.55 -19.12 -6.03
C GLY A 244 5.41 -20.66 -5.86
N ARG A 245 6.49 -21.34 -5.47
CA ARG A 245 6.45 -22.80 -5.18
C ARG A 245 5.54 -23.12 -3.98
N VAL A 246 5.64 -22.34 -2.91
CA VAL A 246 4.81 -22.55 -1.71
C VAL A 246 3.34 -22.21 -1.97
N LEU A 247 3.04 -21.32 -2.92
CA LEU A 247 1.67 -20.99 -3.34
C LEU A 247 1.04 -22.07 -4.25
N ALA A 248 1.84 -22.92 -4.87
CA ALA A 248 1.39 -23.95 -5.81
C ALA A 248 1.16 -25.33 -5.13
N GLY A 249 1.75 -25.56 -3.96
CA GLY A 249 1.59 -26.81 -3.16
C GLY A 249 0.51 -26.69 -2.16
#